data_673fbd38832a3560e580d64d5202c486
#
_entry.id   673fbd38832a3560e580d64d5202c486
#
_cell.length_a   1.000
_cell.length_b   1.000
_cell.length_c   1.000
_cell.angle_alpha   90.00
_cell.angle_beta   90.00
_cell.angle_gamma   90.00
#
_symmetry.space_group_name_H-M   'P 1'
#
loop_
_entity.id
_entity.type
_entity.pdbx_description
1 polymer ?
#
loop_
_entity_poly.entity_id
_entity_poly.type
_entity_poly.pdbx_seq_one_letter_code
_entity_poly.pdbx_strand_id
1 'polypeptide(L)'
;SAASDVYKRQQERHKIIHSQDSVLDVGCHPGGWAQVAVELVGENGKVVGVDLQSCVPVDGANLIVGDITEPFTQQAVLDAIDTEVIDVVVSDISPHITGKWDIDQAVSLMLVADVFDFALPILKYGGHFVTKLFQGVGVEELIELVKPHFQVVKRFSPMASRNSSSEVYLICKFHTPK
;
A
#
# COMPACT_ATOMS: atom_id res chain seq x y z
N SER A 1 4.03 11.75 -13.28
CA SER A 1 4.48 10.48 -13.86
C SER A 1 3.29 9.56 -14.12
N ALA A 2 3.48 8.56 -14.96
CA ALA A 2 2.42 7.56 -15.24
C ALA A 2 1.95 6.85 -13.95
N ALA A 3 2.85 6.55 -13.04
CA ALA A 3 2.50 5.94 -11.74
C ALA A 3 1.64 6.90 -10.91
N SER A 4 2.01 8.17 -10.77
CA SER A 4 1.22 9.13 -10.01
C SER A 4 -0.15 9.38 -10.64
N ASP A 5 -0.27 9.29 -11.97
CA ASP A 5 -1.57 9.40 -12.65
C ASP A 5 -2.51 8.24 -12.34
N VAL A 6 -1.97 7.03 -12.20
CA VAL A 6 -2.74 5.86 -11.76
C VAL A 6 -3.26 6.07 -10.33
N TYR A 7 -2.40 6.55 -9.43
CA TYR A 7 -2.77 6.81 -8.03
C TYR A 7 -3.81 7.92 -7.91
N LYS A 8 -3.68 8.99 -8.69
CA LYS A 8 -4.68 10.07 -8.73
C LYS A 8 -6.05 9.55 -9.19
N ARG A 9 -6.09 8.70 -10.21
CA ARG A 9 -7.35 8.08 -10.66
C ARG A 9 -7.96 7.17 -9.61
N GLN A 10 -7.16 6.37 -8.90
CA GLN A 10 -7.64 5.59 -7.76
C GLN A 10 -8.25 6.49 -6.69
N GLN A 11 -7.56 7.57 -6.35
CA GLN A 11 -8.02 8.54 -5.35
C GLN A 11 -9.34 9.19 -5.75
N GLU A 12 -9.46 9.65 -6.99
CA GLU A 12 -10.68 10.25 -7.50
C GLU A 12 -11.88 9.29 -7.43
N ARG A 13 -11.65 8.04 -7.80
CA ARG A 13 -12.70 7.03 -7.86
C ARG A 13 -13.06 6.45 -6.49
N HIS A 14 -12.08 6.21 -5.63
CA HIS A 14 -12.27 5.44 -4.40
C HIS A 14 -12.17 6.27 -3.12
N LYS A 15 -11.71 7.51 -3.20
CA LYS A 15 -11.61 8.41 -2.03
C LYS A 15 -10.86 7.77 -0.86
N ILE A 16 -9.59 7.38 -1.11
CA ILE A 16 -8.79 6.60 -0.17
C ILE A 16 -8.17 7.51 0.91
N ILE A 17 -7.54 8.59 0.48
CA ILE A 17 -6.79 9.51 1.35
C ILE A 17 -7.58 10.79 1.53
N HIS A 18 -7.68 11.26 2.77
CA HIS A 18 -8.38 12.50 3.11
C HIS A 18 -7.43 13.49 3.76
N SER A 19 -7.86 14.75 3.80
CA SER A 19 -7.13 15.81 4.50
C SER A 19 -6.85 15.41 5.95
N GLN A 20 -5.63 15.68 6.41
CA GLN A 20 -5.14 15.40 7.77
C GLN A 20 -4.91 13.92 8.09
N ASP A 21 -5.08 13.02 7.12
CA ASP A 21 -4.79 11.60 7.32
C ASP A 21 -3.31 11.34 7.62
N SER A 22 -3.06 10.25 8.32
CA SER A 22 -1.76 9.62 8.41
C SER A 22 -1.71 8.45 7.44
N VAL A 23 -0.69 8.42 6.59
CA VAL A 23 -0.56 7.47 5.48
C VAL A 23 0.77 6.76 5.56
N LEU A 24 0.75 5.44 5.44
CA LEU A 24 1.93 4.61 5.24
C LEU A 24 1.97 4.12 3.79
N ASP A 25 3.09 4.39 3.11
CA ASP A 25 3.35 3.95 1.74
C ASP A 25 4.44 2.86 1.75
N VAL A 26 4.03 1.62 1.57
CA VAL A 26 4.93 0.46 1.53
C VAL A 26 5.34 0.16 0.10
N GLY A 27 6.64 0.07 -0.16
CA GLY A 27 7.16 -0.01 -1.53
C GLY A 27 7.13 1.36 -2.20
N CYS A 28 7.61 2.38 -1.50
CA CYS A 28 7.42 3.78 -1.90
C CYS A 28 8.32 4.23 -3.06
N HIS A 29 9.35 3.46 -3.40
CA HIS A 29 10.23 3.82 -4.52
C HIS A 29 9.47 3.76 -5.86
N PRO A 30 9.61 4.75 -6.75
CA PRO A 30 10.43 5.98 -6.61
C PRO A 30 9.77 7.13 -5.86
N GLY A 31 8.51 7.02 -5.40
CA GLY A 31 7.85 8.05 -4.58
C GLY A 31 6.50 8.53 -5.11
N GLY A 32 5.88 7.80 -6.03
CA GLY A 32 4.62 8.23 -6.67
C GLY A 32 3.44 8.40 -5.70
N TRP A 33 3.15 7.40 -4.87
CA TRP A 33 2.11 7.51 -3.84
C TRP A 33 2.47 8.56 -2.78
N ALA A 34 3.73 8.60 -2.33
CA ALA A 34 4.16 9.55 -1.30
C ALA A 34 3.91 11.00 -1.74
N GLN A 35 4.22 11.34 -2.99
CA GLN A 35 3.94 12.67 -3.55
C GLN A 35 2.45 13.00 -3.54
N VAL A 36 1.63 12.06 -4.02
CA VAL A 36 0.17 12.24 -4.05
C VAL A 36 -0.38 12.36 -2.62
N ALA A 37 0.09 11.52 -1.72
CA ALA A 37 -0.35 11.52 -0.32
C ALA A 37 -0.03 12.83 0.38
N VAL A 38 1.18 13.37 0.22
CA VAL A 38 1.58 14.65 0.82
C VAL A 38 0.64 15.79 0.38
N GLU A 39 0.33 15.85 -0.91
CA GLU A 39 -0.60 16.85 -1.44
C GLU A 39 -2.00 16.73 -0.82
N LEU A 40 -2.48 15.51 -0.64
CA LEU A 40 -3.83 15.24 -0.15
C LEU A 40 -4.00 15.45 1.35
N VAL A 41 -3.02 15.04 2.16
CA VAL A 41 -3.14 15.13 3.62
C VAL A 41 -2.93 16.55 4.14
N GLY A 42 -2.19 17.37 3.43
CA GLY A 42 -1.90 18.75 3.83
C GLY A 42 -0.94 18.86 5.02
N GLU A 43 -0.84 20.06 5.57
CA GLU A 43 0.15 20.40 6.62
C GLU A 43 -0.03 19.60 7.92
N ASN A 44 -1.26 19.25 8.26
CA ASN A 44 -1.57 18.54 9.51
C ASN A 44 -1.62 17.03 9.34
N GLY A 45 -1.41 16.53 8.13
CA GLY A 45 -1.31 15.11 7.85
C GLY A 45 0.11 14.58 8.03
N LYS A 46 0.25 13.28 7.90
CA LYS A 46 1.55 12.61 8.01
C LYS A 46 1.69 11.57 6.91
N VAL A 47 2.87 11.54 6.28
CA VAL A 47 3.20 10.52 5.28
C VAL A 47 4.52 9.87 5.67
N VAL A 48 4.50 8.56 5.82
CA VAL A 48 5.67 7.71 6.04
C VAL A 48 5.76 6.73 4.89
N GLY A 49 6.93 6.62 4.27
CA GLY A 49 7.19 5.63 3.22
C GLY A 49 8.33 4.70 3.61
N VAL A 50 8.30 3.49 3.11
CA VAL A 50 9.36 2.50 3.31
C VAL A 50 9.63 1.71 2.04
N ASP A 51 10.90 1.50 1.70
CA ASP A 51 11.32 0.70 0.56
C ASP A 51 12.73 0.16 0.78
N LEU A 52 13.05 -0.94 0.14
CA LEU A 52 14.41 -1.48 0.08
C LEU A 52 15.39 -0.51 -0.61
N GLN A 53 14.88 0.24 -1.58
CA GLN A 53 15.65 1.21 -2.33
C GLN A 53 15.40 2.62 -1.78
N SER A 54 16.43 3.45 -1.84
CA SER A 54 16.32 4.86 -1.50
C SER A 54 15.37 5.56 -2.47
N CYS A 55 14.38 6.27 -1.93
CA CYS A 55 13.48 7.11 -2.71
C CYS A 55 14.09 8.49 -2.93
N VAL A 56 13.68 9.15 -4.01
CA VAL A 56 13.90 10.58 -4.16
C VAL A 56 13.17 11.28 -3.01
N PRO A 57 13.82 12.21 -2.29
CA PRO A 57 13.17 12.92 -1.20
C PRO A 57 11.88 13.61 -1.66
N VAL A 58 10.84 13.50 -0.82
CA VAL A 58 9.57 14.18 -1.01
C VAL A 58 9.33 15.07 0.20
N ASP A 59 9.21 16.37 -0.03
CA ASP A 59 8.94 17.31 1.05
C ASP A 59 7.62 16.97 1.75
N GLY A 60 7.68 16.86 3.07
CA GLY A 60 6.54 16.50 3.89
C GLY A 60 6.37 15.01 4.13
N ALA A 61 7.22 14.16 3.55
CA ALA A 61 7.22 12.71 3.79
C ALA A 61 8.50 12.27 4.51
N ASN A 62 8.35 11.32 5.43
CA ASN A 62 9.47 10.61 6.04
C ASN A 62 9.67 9.28 5.33
N LEU A 63 10.74 9.16 4.55
CA LEU A 63 11.01 8.01 3.70
C LEU A 63 12.14 7.17 4.33
N ILE A 64 11.83 5.91 4.62
CA ILE A 64 12.71 4.97 5.32
C ILE A 64 13.23 3.94 4.33
N VAL A 65 14.53 3.67 4.37
CA VAL A 65 15.14 2.56 3.62
C VAL A 65 15.19 1.34 4.53
N GLY A 66 14.59 0.26 4.09
CA GLY A 66 14.59 -1.00 4.83
C GLY A 66 13.61 -2.01 4.27
N ASP A 67 13.67 -3.23 4.79
CA ASP A 67 12.77 -4.32 4.46
C ASP A 67 11.61 -4.34 5.46
N ILE A 68 10.39 -4.12 4.99
CA ILE A 68 9.19 -4.07 5.84
C ILE A 68 8.90 -5.40 6.54
N THR A 69 9.44 -6.50 6.04
CA THR A 69 9.31 -7.81 6.70
C THR A 69 10.25 -7.98 7.91
N GLU A 70 11.22 -7.09 8.07
CA GLU A 70 12.21 -7.12 9.14
C GLU A 70 11.70 -6.38 10.38
N PRO A 71 11.80 -6.96 11.60
CA PRO A 71 11.35 -6.30 12.83
C PRO A 71 11.98 -4.94 13.08
N PHE A 72 13.26 -4.77 12.74
CA PHE A 72 13.96 -3.51 12.90
C PHE A 72 13.32 -2.40 12.05
N THR A 73 13.01 -2.71 10.79
CA THR A 73 12.36 -1.76 9.87
C THR A 73 10.93 -1.45 10.34
N GLN A 74 10.18 -2.46 10.76
CA GLN A 74 8.84 -2.29 11.30
C GLN A 74 8.85 -1.32 12.49
N GLN A 75 9.80 -1.45 13.39
CA GLN A 75 9.93 -0.55 14.54
C GLN A 75 10.26 0.89 14.09
N ALA A 76 11.15 1.04 13.11
CA ALA A 76 11.47 2.36 12.55
C ALA A 76 10.23 3.03 11.93
N VAL A 77 9.39 2.26 11.25
CA VAL A 77 8.12 2.75 10.68
C VAL A 77 7.17 3.17 11.80
N LEU A 78 6.99 2.36 12.83
CA LEU A 78 6.12 2.69 13.97
C LEU A 78 6.60 3.95 14.69
N ASP A 79 7.90 4.11 14.89
CA ASP A 79 8.48 5.31 15.51
C ASP A 79 8.24 6.56 14.65
N ALA A 80 8.33 6.43 13.34
CA ALA A 80 8.09 7.53 12.39
C ALA A 80 6.61 7.94 12.33
N ILE A 81 5.70 6.99 12.41
CA ILE A 81 4.25 7.24 12.47
C ILE A 81 3.90 8.00 13.74
N ASP A 82 4.51 7.64 14.87
CA ASP A 82 4.38 8.32 16.17
C ASP A 82 2.91 8.45 16.67
N THR A 83 2.08 7.49 16.28
CA THR A 83 0.70 7.36 16.74
C THR A 83 0.36 5.88 16.89
N GLU A 84 -0.65 5.55 17.69
CA GLU A 84 -1.07 4.15 17.88
C GLU A 84 -1.69 3.56 16.63
N VAL A 85 -2.37 4.39 15.84
CA VAL A 85 -3.08 3.94 14.63
C VAL A 85 -2.83 4.91 13.49
N ILE A 86 -2.99 4.42 12.28
CA ILE A 86 -2.91 5.20 11.04
C ILE A 86 -4.20 5.09 10.25
N ASP A 87 -4.45 6.08 9.41
CA ASP A 87 -5.70 6.17 8.65
C ASP A 87 -5.67 5.32 7.38
N VAL A 88 -4.53 5.29 6.69
CA VAL A 88 -4.42 4.64 5.38
C VAL A 88 -3.08 3.94 5.23
N VAL A 89 -3.11 2.72 4.70
CA VAL A 89 -1.94 2.01 4.21
C VAL A 89 -2.11 1.77 2.71
N VAL A 90 -1.13 2.20 1.94
CA VAL A 90 -1.03 1.89 0.52
C VAL A 90 0.23 1.08 0.29
N SER A 91 0.13 0.02 -0.51
CA SER A 91 1.27 -0.86 -0.78
C SER A 91 1.39 -1.11 -2.27
N ASP A 92 2.50 -0.70 -2.82
CA ASP A 92 2.91 -0.98 -4.19
C ASP A 92 4.14 -1.90 -4.20
N ILE A 93 4.29 -2.68 -3.13
CA ILE A 93 5.42 -3.58 -2.95
C ILE A 93 5.46 -4.61 -4.06
N SER A 94 6.66 -4.83 -4.60
CA SER A 94 6.86 -5.72 -5.73
C SER A 94 8.02 -6.67 -5.42
N PRO A 95 7.93 -7.94 -5.84
CA PRO A 95 9.05 -8.85 -5.69
C PRO A 95 10.20 -8.46 -6.60
N HIS A 96 11.38 -8.98 -6.31
CA HIS A 96 12.46 -8.97 -7.30
C HIS A 96 12.05 -9.85 -8.47
N ILE A 97 11.92 -9.26 -9.66
CA ILE A 97 11.41 -9.97 -10.84
C ILE A 97 12.48 -10.94 -11.36
N THR A 98 12.15 -12.23 -11.33
CA THR A 98 13.04 -13.29 -11.81
C THR A 98 12.83 -13.63 -13.27
N GLY A 99 11.70 -13.22 -13.84
CA GLY A 99 11.24 -13.59 -15.18
C GLY A 99 10.45 -14.90 -15.20
N LYS A 100 10.33 -15.59 -14.08
CA LYS A 100 9.48 -16.78 -13.93
C LYS A 100 8.18 -16.38 -13.25
N TRP A 101 7.10 -16.36 -14.01
CA TRP A 101 5.83 -15.83 -13.56
C TRP A 101 5.32 -16.48 -12.28
N ASP A 102 5.36 -17.82 -12.20
CA ASP A 102 4.84 -18.54 -11.03
C ASP A 102 5.57 -18.18 -9.75
N ILE A 103 6.88 -17.98 -9.83
CA ILE A 103 7.70 -17.59 -8.69
C ILE A 103 7.41 -16.15 -8.30
N ASP A 104 7.40 -15.25 -9.26
CA ASP A 104 7.19 -13.82 -9.02
C ASP A 104 5.79 -13.57 -8.44
N GLN A 105 4.79 -14.25 -8.95
CA GLN A 105 3.42 -14.19 -8.48
C GLN A 105 3.29 -14.70 -7.04
N ALA A 106 3.89 -15.84 -6.72
CA ALA A 106 3.86 -16.42 -5.37
C ALA A 106 4.56 -15.51 -4.36
N VAL A 107 5.72 -14.95 -4.71
CA VAL A 107 6.46 -14.01 -3.83
C VAL A 107 5.66 -12.72 -3.64
N SER A 108 5.02 -12.23 -4.67
CA SER A 108 4.14 -11.04 -4.58
C SER A 108 3.04 -11.25 -3.54
N LEU A 109 2.36 -12.40 -3.56
CA LEU A 109 1.31 -12.71 -2.58
C LEU A 109 1.86 -12.82 -1.15
N MET A 110 3.03 -13.42 -0.97
CA MET A 110 3.67 -13.50 0.34
C MET A 110 3.97 -12.10 0.90
N LEU A 111 4.50 -11.20 0.07
CA LEU A 111 4.79 -9.83 0.46
C LEU A 111 3.51 -9.07 0.85
N VAL A 112 2.44 -9.24 0.08
CA VAL A 112 1.14 -8.62 0.40
C VAL A 112 0.61 -9.13 1.74
N ALA A 113 0.68 -10.43 1.99
CA ALA A 113 0.26 -11.02 3.26
C ALA A 113 1.08 -10.48 4.44
N ASP A 114 2.39 -10.35 4.28
CA ASP A 114 3.28 -9.81 5.32
C ASP A 114 2.96 -8.34 5.61
N VAL A 115 2.73 -7.55 4.58
CA VAL A 115 2.33 -6.14 4.75
C VAL A 115 0.97 -6.04 5.42
N PHE A 116 0.02 -6.85 5.03
CA PHE A 116 -1.31 -6.90 5.65
C PHE A 116 -1.24 -7.25 7.13
N ASP A 117 -0.46 -8.27 7.49
CA ASP A 117 -0.27 -8.69 8.88
C ASP A 117 0.38 -7.59 9.73
N PHE A 118 1.33 -6.85 9.16
CA PHE A 118 1.92 -5.69 9.84
C PHE A 118 0.92 -4.53 9.98
N ALA A 119 0.18 -4.24 8.92
CA ALA A 119 -0.68 -3.07 8.83
C ALA A 119 -1.97 -3.20 9.67
N LEU A 120 -2.56 -4.38 9.70
CA LEU A 120 -3.88 -4.58 10.30
C LEU A 120 -3.97 -4.13 11.77
N PRO A 121 -3.00 -4.45 12.66
CA PRO A 121 -3.05 -4.01 14.05
C PRO A 121 -2.94 -2.50 14.23
N ILE A 122 -2.33 -1.80 13.29
CA ILE A 122 -2.10 -0.36 13.39
C ILE A 122 -3.08 0.46 12.53
N LEU A 123 -3.92 -0.21 11.74
CA LEU A 123 -4.91 0.47 10.91
C LEU A 123 -6.14 0.83 11.75
N LYS A 124 -6.46 2.10 11.79
CA LYS A 124 -7.64 2.63 12.47
C LYS A 124 -8.93 1.99 11.94
N TYR A 125 -9.90 1.72 12.81
CA TYR A 125 -11.24 1.37 12.36
C TYR A 125 -11.82 2.51 11.52
N GLY A 126 -12.40 2.16 10.36
CA GLY A 126 -12.79 3.12 9.35
C GLY A 126 -11.68 3.47 8.36
N GLY A 127 -10.45 3.04 8.62
CA GLY A 127 -9.30 3.26 7.73
C GLY A 127 -9.32 2.38 6.49
N HIS A 128 -8.39 2.65 5.58
CA HIS A 128 -8.34 1.99 4.28
C HIS A 128 -6.98 1.33 4.01
N PHE A 129 -7.03 0.21 3.31
CA PHE A 129 -5.85 -0.53 2.87
C PHE A 129 -5.94 -0.77 1.36
N VAL A 130 -4.91 -0.35 0.63
CA VAL A 130 -4.81 -0.55 -0.82
C VAL A 130 -3.52 -1.27 -1.12
N THR A 131 -3.58 -2.33 -1.92
CA THR A 131 -2.38 -3.06 -2.30
C THR A 131 -2.43 -3.51 -3.75
N LYS A 132 -1.28 -3.51 -4.40
CA LYS A 132 -1.09 -4.15 -5.68
C LYS A 132 -0.99 -5.66 -5.51
N LEU A 133 -1.59 -6.40 -6.43
CA LEU A 133 -1.53 -7.86 -6.52
C LEU A 133 -1.12 -8.28 -7.92
N PHE A 134 -0.36 -9.37 -8.01
CA PHE A 134 -0.21 -10.11 -9.27
C PHE A 134 -1.29 -11.19 -9.29
N GLN A 135 -2.19 -11.14 -10.28
CA GLN A 135 -3.27 -12.10 -10.40
C GLN A 135 -2.73 -13.52 -10.64
N GLY A 136 -3.40 -14.50 -10.11
CA GLY A 136 -3.02 -15.90 -10.28
C GLY A 136 -3.41 -16.76 -9.07
N VAL A 137 -2.73 -17.88 -8.94
CA VAL A 137 -2.97 -18.85 -7.88
C VAL A 137 -2.79 -18.22 -6.51
N GLY A 138 -3.75 -18.44 -5.61
CA GLY A 138 -3.71 -17.96 -4.24
C GLY A 138 -4.36 -16.60 -3.99
N VAL A 139 -4.71 -15.86 -5.04
CA VAL A 139 -5.31 -14.51 -4.91
C VAL A 139 -6.69 -14.58 -4.25
N GLU A 140 -7.54 -15.52 -4.65
CA GLU A 140 -8.88 -15.65 -4.06
C GLU A 140 -8.83 -16.01 -2.58
N GLU A 141 -7.92 -16.89 -2.19
CA GLU A 141 -7.70 -17.25 -0.80
C GLU A 141 -7.23 -16.07 0.03
N LEU A 142 -6.32 -15.25 -0.51
CA LEU A 142 -5.87 -14.02 0.15
C LEU A 142 -7.02 -13.04 0.33
N ILE A 143 -7.84 -12.84 -0.69
CA ILE A 143 -9.01 -11.94 -0.63
C ILE A 143 -10.00 -12.44 0.43
N GLU A 144 -10.25 -13.74 0.52
CA GLU A 144 -11.12 -14.31 1.56
C GLU A 144 -10.58 -14.07 2.98
N LEU A 145 -9.25 -14.04 3.17
CA LEU A 145 -8.64 -13.69 4.45
C LEU A 145 -8.79 -12.21 4.78
N VAL A 146 -8.78 -11.35 3.78
CA VAL A 146 -8.85 -9.88 3.95
C VAL A 146 -10.29 -9.40 4.18
N LYS A 147 -11.25 -9.98 3.47
CA LYS A 147 -12.65 -9.54 3.47
C LYS A 147 -13.29 -9.33 4.84
N PRO A 148 -13.10 -10.23 5.85
CA PRO A 148 -13.75 -10.06 7.15
C PRO A 148 -13.33 -8.78 7.89
N HIS A 149 -12.25 -8.16 7.48
CA HIS A 149 -11.67 -6.99 8.15
C HIS A 149 -12.11 -5.65 7.56
N PHE A 150 -12.88 -5.66 6.46
CA PHE A 150 -13.29 -4.43 5.77
C PHE A 150 -14.76 -4.50 5.34
N GLN A 151 -15.43 -3.37 5.34
CA GLN A 151 -16.82 -3.30 4.85
C GLN A 151 -16.91 -3.43 3.32
N VAL A 152 -15.89 -2.92 2.61
CA VAL A 152 -15.83 -2.93 1.15
C VAL A 152 -14.48 -3.45 0.70
N VAL A 153 -14.50 -4.45 -0.17
CA VAL A 153 -13.29 -4.96 -0.84
C VAL A 153 -13.57 -5.03 -2.34
N LYS A 154 -12.81 -4.27 -3.12
CA LYS A 154 -12.98 -4.18 -4.58
C LYS A 154 -11.66 -4.36 -5.30
N ARG A 155 -11.72 -4.89 -6.51
CA ARG A 155 -10.58 -4.92 -7.43
C ARG A 155 -10.64 -3.71 -8.35
N PHE A 156 -9.49 -3.10 -8.57
CA PHE A 156 -9.33 -1.98 -9.49
C PHE A 156 -8.21 -2.31 -10.47
N SER A 157 -8.56 -2.45 -11.74
CA SER A 157 -7.55 -2.63 -12.79
C SER A 157 -7.14 -1.26 -13.30
N PRO A 158 -5.84 -0.92 -13.27
CA PRO A 158 -5.39 0.29 -13.95
C PRO A 158 -5.75 0.18 -15.42
N MET A 159 -5.99 1.32 -16.07
CA MET A 159 -6.37 1.31 -17.48
C MET A 159 -5.43 0.42 -18.27
N ALA A 160 -6.06 -0.44 -19.09
CA ALA A 160 -5.41 -1.45 -19.88
C ALA A 160 -4.23 -0.91 -20.67
N SER A 161 -3.04 -1.01 -20.10
CA SER A 161 -1.87 -1.16 -20.91
C SER A 161 -1.81 -2.63 -21.36
N ARG A 162 -1.27 -2.87 -22.53
CA ARG A 162 -1.20 -4.21 -23.13
C ARG A 162 -0.51 -5.26 -22.25
N ASN A 163 0.23 -4.82 -21.22
CA ASN A 163 1.02 -5.66 -20.34
C ASN A 163 0.49 -5.73 -18.90
N SER A 164 -0.63 -5.10 -18.59
CA SER A 164 -1.12 -4.95 -17.22
C SER A 164 -2.22 -5.91 -16.83
N SER A 165 -2.52 -6.92 -17.66
CA SER A 165 -3.52 -7.94 -17.33
C SER A 165 -3.18 -8.77 -16.11
N SER A 166 -1.92 -8.74 -15.68
CA SER A 166 -1.40 -9.48 -14.54
C SER A 166 -1.42 -8.69 -13.23
N GLU A 167 -1.53 -7.37 -13.28
CA GLU A 167 -1.56 -6.52 -12.09
C GLU A 167 -2.96 -5.98 -11.83
N VAL A 168 -3.33 -5.98 -10.57
CA VAL A 168 -4.59 -5.42 -10.08
C VAL A 168 -4.36 -4.80 -8.72
N TYR A 169 -5.12 -3.76 -8.39
CA TYR A 169 -5.16 -3.20 -7.04
C TYR A 169 -6.35 -3.75 -6.28
N LEU A 170 -6.11 -4.14 -5.04
CA LEU A 170 -7.15 -4.49 -4.09
C LEU A 170 -7.43 -3.27 -3.21
N ILE A 171 -8.65 -2.77 -3.28
CA ILE A 171 -9.10 -1.60 -2.53
C ILE A 171 -9.97 -2.09 -1.37
N CYS A 172 -9.44 -1.94 -0.15
CA CYS A 172 -10.12 -2.37 1.07
C CYS A 172 -10.50 -1.13 1.89
N LYS A 173 -11.79 -0.90 2.04
CA LYS A 173 -12.29 0.31 2.70
C LYS A 173 -13.06 -0.01 3.97
N PHE A 174 -12.95 0.90 4.92
CA PHE A 174 -13.67 0.88 6.18
C PHE A 174 -13.31 -0.36 7.01
N HIS A 175 -12.06 -0.34 7.53
CA HIS A 175 -11.58 -1.34 8.46
C HIS A 175 -12.58 -1.50 9.62
N THR A 176 -12.96 -2.72 9.91
CA THR A 176 -14.00 -3.02 10.89
C THR A 176 -13.54 -4.14 11.81
N PRO A 177 -14.01 -4.17 13.08
CA PRO A 177 -13.78 -5.31 13.95
C PRO A 177 -14.32 -6.60 13.32
N LYS A 178 -13.52 -7.67 13.45
CA LYS A 178 -13.90 -8.99 12.98
C LYS A 178 -14.99 -9.59 13.85
#